data_1dfac55282ef093199933d13abc89a2e
#
_entry.id   1dfac55282ef093199933d13abc89a2e
#
_cell.length_a   1.000
_cell.length_b   1.000
_cell.length_c   1.000
_cell.angle_alpha   90.00
_cell.angle_beta   90.00
_cell.angle_gamma   90.00
#
_symmetry.space_group_name_H-M   'P 1'
#
loop_
_entity.id
_entity.type
_entity.pdbx_description
1 polymer ?
#
loop_
_entity_poly.entity_id
_entity_poly.type
_entity_poly.pdbx_seq_one_letter_code
_entity_poly.pdbx_strand_id
1 'polypeptide(L)'
;MSAPFPPAAHNRRLDFDAINAAARRDLPALLARWLPDGRTNGLEYEARNPRRGDRNPGSFRVNLRTGKWSDFATGDGGGDPVSLAAFLFNLSQIDAARRLATMLGVQ
;
A
#
# COMPACT_ATOMS: atom_id res chain seq x y z
N MET A 1 -17.61 8.74 -2.09
CA MET A 1 -16.52 7.75 -2.17
C MET A 1 -16.07 7.38 -0.77
N SER A 2 -16.00 6.10 -0.47
CA SER A 2 -15.55 5.70 0.85
C SER A 2 -14.04 5.80 0.97
N ALA A 3 -13.58 6.17 2.15
CA ALA A 3 -12.16 6.22 2.43
C ALA A 3 -11.55 4.82 2.36
N PRO A 4 -10.27 4.67 1.96
CA PRO A 4 -9.61 3.37 1.86
C PRO A 4 -9.35 2.73 3.22
N PHE A 5 -9.48 3.48 4.31
CA PHE A 5 -9.35 2.98 5.67
C PHE A 5 -10.16 3.82 6.66
N PRO A 6 -10.46 3.25 7.84
CA PRO A 6 -11.18 3.97 8.88
C PRO A 6 -10.34 5.12 9.44
N PRO A 7 -10.97 6.03 10.21
CA PRO A 7 -10.23 7.07 10.91
C PRO A 7 -9.15 6.48 11.83
N ALA A 8 -8.02 7.16 11.94
CA ALA A 8 -6.92 6.70 12.76
C ALA A 8 -7.22 6.85 14.26
N ALA A 9 -6.75 5.89 15.04
CA ALA A 9 -6.79 5.99 16.48
C ALA A 9 -5.75 7.01 16.97
N HIS A 10 -6.01 7.60 18.13
CA HIS A 10 -5.10 8.57 18.71
C HIS A 10 -4.11 7.95 19.69
N ASN A 11 -2.99 8.62 19.87
CA ASN A 11 -2.08 8.43 21.00
C ASN A 11 -1.50 7.03 21.11
N ARG A 12 -1.31 6.38 19.99
CA ARG A 12 -0.66 5.09 19.97
C ARG A 12 0.78 5.25 19.50
N ARG A 13 1.67 4.60 20.21
CA ARG A 13 3.02 4.44 19.73
C ARG A 13 2.98 3.53 18.51
N LEU A 14 3.60 3.98 17.43
CA LEU A 14 3.58 3.23 16.19
C LEU A 14 4.73 2.23 16.15
N ASP A 15 4.39 1.00 15.82
CA ASP A 15 5.36 -0.06 15.53
C ASP A 15 5.29 -0.34 14.03
N PHE A 16 6.16 0.30 13.28
CA PHE A 16 6.17 0.16 11.82
C PHE A 16 6.41 -1.28 11.39
N ASP A 17 7.25 -2.02 12.09
CA ASP A 17 7.53 -3.41 11.73
C ASP A 17 6.30 -4.28 11.89
N ALA A 18 5.56 -4.12 12.99
CA ALA A 18 4.35 -4.86 13.24
C ALA A 18 3.25 -4.50 12.23
N ILE A 19 3.13 -3.22 11.91
CA ILE A 19 2.14 -2.74 10.93
C ILE A 19 2.45 -3.31 9.55
N ASN A 20 3.70 -3.22 9.12
CA ASN A 20 4.10 -3.76 7.83
C ASN A 20 3.95 -5.28 7.77
N ALA A 21 4.26 -5.99 8.85
CA ALA A 21 4.07 -7.45 8.91
C ALA A 21 2.59 -7.82 8.76
N ALA A 22 1.71 -7.10 9.46
CA ALA A 22 0.27 -7.34 9.35
C ALA A 22 -0.23 -7.03 7.94
N ALA A 23 0.24 -5.95 7.33
CA ALA A 23 -0.13 -5.59 5.96
C ALA A 23 0.35 -6.64 4.96
N ARG A 24 1.57 -7.16 5.13
CA ARG A 24 2.07 -8.21 4.23
C ARG A 24 1.24 -9.49 4.30
N ARG A 25 0.73 -9.84 5.47
CA ARG A 25 -0.15 -11.02 5.60
C ARG A 25 -1.47 -10.88 4.85
N ASP A 26 -1.91 -9.64 4.64
CA ASP A 26 -3.19 -9.34 4.00
C ASP A 26 -3.01 -8.61 2.67
N LEU A 27 -1.83 -8.66 2.11
CA LEU A 27 -1.45 -7.82 0.98
C LEU A 27 -2.30 -8.03 -0.27
N PRO A 28 -2.65 -9.27 -0.68
CA PRO A 28 -3.50 -9.42 -1.85
C PRO A 28 -4.85 -8.73 -1.69
N ALA A 29 -5.47 -8.81 -0.52
CA ALA A 29 -6.74 -8.15 -0.26
C ALA A 29 -6.59 -6.62 -0.27
N LEU A 30 -5.52 -6.11 0.33
CA LEU A 30 -5.24 -4.67 0.31
C LEU A 30 -5.06 -4.16 -1.11
N LEU A 31 -4.28 -4.87 -1.92
CA LEU A 31 -4.02 -4.45 -3.30
C LEU A 31 -5.27 -4.52 -4.16
N ALA A 32 -6.12 -5.52 -3.95
CA ALA A 32 -7.39 -5.60 -4.67
C ALA A 32 -8.29 -4.39 -4.37
N ARG A 33 -8.22 -3.85 -3.17
CA ARG A 33 -8.99 -2.65 -2.78
C ARG A 33 -8.34 -1.37 -3.26
N TRP A 34 -7.03 -1.27 -3.15
CA TRP A 34 -6.31 -0.04 -3.47
C TRP A 34 -6.03 0.12 -4.96
N LEU A 35 -5.81 -0.99 -5.64
CA LEU A 35 -5.43 -1.02 -7.06
C LEU A 35 -6.31 -2.06 -7.78
N PRO A 36 -7.62 -1.82 -7.88
CA PRO A 36 -8.59 -2.83 -8.33
C PRO A 36 -8.38 -3.30 -9.77
N ASP A 37 -7.72 -2.49 -10.59
CA ASP A 37 -7.46 -2.86 -12.00
C ASP A 37 -6.18 -3.67 -12.19
N GLY A 38 -5.51 -4.01 -11.09
CA GLY A 38 -4.26 -4.74 -11.16
C GLY A 38 -4.46 -6.24 -11.37
N ARG A 39 -3.36 -6.90 -11.64
CA ARG A 39 -3.35 -8.35 -11.84
C ARG A 39 -2.09 -8.96 -11.24
N THR A 40 -2.22 -10.19 -10.79
CA THR A 40 -1.08 -10.95 -10.27
C THR A 40 -0.31 -11.59 -11.42
N ASN A 41 1.01 -11.45 -11.37
CA ASN A 41 1.92 -12.10 -12.31
C ASN A 41 3.09 -12.67 -11.48
N GLY A 42 3.01 -13.95 -11.16
CA GLY A 42 3.99 -14.58 -10.28
C GLY A 42 3.95 -13.97 -8.88
N LEU A 43 5.07 -13.47 -8.41
CA LEU A 43 5.18 -12.84 -7.10
C LEU A 43 4.86 -11.34 -7.14
N GLU A 44 4.46 -10.83 -8.29
CA GLU A 44 4.21 -9.40 -8.44
C GLU A 44 2.75 -9.10 -8.73
N TYR A 45 2.29 -7.99 -8.21
CA TYR A 45 0.99 -7.42 -8.55
C TYR A 45 1.28 -6.23 -9.46
N GLU A 46 0.83 -6.30 -10.69
CA GLU A 46 1.04 -5.27 -11.70
C GLU A 46 -0.21 -4.40 -11.81
N ALA A 47 -0.03 -3.10 -11.83
CA ALA A 47 -1.17 -2.18 -11.84
C ALA A 47 -0.84 -0.90 -12.60
N ARG A 48 -1.87 -0.10 -12.80
CA ARG A 48 -1.72 1.29 -13.21
C ARG A 48 -1.37 2.11 -11.99
N ASN A 49 -0.56 3.14 -12.19
CA ASN A 49 -0.31 4.10 -11.11
C ASN A 49 -1.48 5.08 -11.07
N PRO A 50 -2.34 5.03 -10.04
CA PRO A 50 -3.52 5.91 -10.00
C PRO A 50 -3.14 7.38 -9.86
N ARG A 51 -1.94 7.67 -9.36
CA ARG A 51 -1.48 9.06 -9.23
C ARG A 51 -0.98 9.65 -10.54
N ARG A 52 -0.71 8.80 -11.51
CA ARG A 52 -0.20 9.20 -12.81
C ARG A 52 -1.24 9.11 -13.93
N GLY A 53 -2.36 8.44 -13.69
CA GLY A 53 -3.41 8.24 -14.67
C GLY A 53 -3.01 7.32 -15.81
N ASP A 54 -2.25 6.29 -15.52
CA ASP A 54 -1.80 5.32 -16.51
C ASP A 54 -2.95 4.65 -17.24
N ARG A 55 -2.75 4.36 -18.52
CA ARG A 55 -3.73 3.63 -19.32
C ARG A 55 -3.57 2.13 -19.21
N ASN A 56 -2.35 1.64 -19.12
CA ASN A 56 -2.04 0.22 -19.09
C ASN A 56 -1.33 -0.15 -17.80
N PRO A 57 -1.62 -1.33 -17.22
CA PRO A 57 -0.86 -1.83 -16.10
C PRO A 57 0.53 -2.29 -16.55
N GLY A 58 1.45 -2.38 -15.61
CA GLY A 58 2.75 -2.99 -15.84
C GLY A 58 3.93 -2.19 -15.37
N SER A 59 3.87 -0.85 -15.39
CA SER A 59 4.98 -0.05 -14.88
C SER A 59 4.95 0.04 -13.35
N PHE A 60 3.78 -0.04 -12.74
CA PHE A 60 3.62 0.00 -11.28
C PHE A 60 3.50 -1.43 -10.76
N ARG A 61 4.43 -1.84 -9.91
CA ARG A 61 4.51 -3.21 -9.43
C ARG A 61 4.71 -3.27 -7.92
N VAL A 62 4.07 -4.25 -7.30
CA VAL A 62 4.20 -4.52 -5.88
C VAL A 62 4.55 -5.98 -5.68
N ASN A 63 5.61 -6.25 -4.93
CA ASN A 63 5.98 -7.61 -4.57
C ASN A 63 5.01 -8.13 -3.52
N LEU A 64 4.31 -9.22 -3.84
CA LEU A 64 3.25 -9.77 -2.99
C LEU A 64 3.75 -10.35 -1.68
N ARG A 65 5.04 -10.66 -1.60
CA ARG A 65 5.63 -11.23 -0.38
C ARG A 65 6.18 -10.15 0.54
N THR A 66 6.84 -9.15 -0.03
CA THR A 66 7.57 -8.16 0.76
C THR A 66 6.84 -6.82 0.89
N GLY A 67 5.95 -6.53 -0.05
CA GLY A 67 5.33 -5.21 -0.15
C GLY A 67 6.21 -4.15 -0.80
N LYS A 68 7.40 -4.52 -1.23
CA LYS A 68 8.28 -3.61 -1.97
C LYS A 68 7.59 -3.24 -3.29
N TRP A 69 7.64 -1.97 -3.64
CA TRP A 69 6.93 -1.47 -4.82
C TRP A 69 7.79 -0.48 -5.60
N SER A 70 7.48 -0.35 -6.88
CA SER A 70 8.16 0.60 -7.74
C SER A 70 7.30 0.95 -8.94
N ASP A 71 7.56 2.14 -9.50
CA ASP A 71 7.03 2.56 -10.79
C ASP A 71 8.21 2.78 -11.71
N PHE A 72 8.40 1.90 -12.67
CA PHE A 72 9.53 1.98 -13.60
C PHE A 72 9.46 3.19 -14.53
N ALA A 73 8.27 3.75 -14.73
CA ALA A 73 8.11 4.90 -15.60
C ALA A 73 8.52 6.22 -14.92
N THR A 74 8.37 6.31 -13.61
CA THR A 74 8.67 7.54 -12.87
C THR A 74 9.90 7.45 -11.98
N GLY A 75 10.29 6.22 -11.62
CA GLY A 75 11.37 6.01 -10.65
C GLY A 75 10.92 6.04 -9.20
N ASP A 76 9.62 6.24 -8.93
CA ASP A 76 9.10 6.17 -7.56
C ASP A 76 9.19 4.75 -7.03
N GLY A 77 9.35 4.61 -5.72
CA GLY A 77 9.38 3.31 -5.10
C GLY A 77 9.50 3.37 -3.60
N GLY A 78 9.29 2.24 -2.97
CA GLY A 78 9.42 2.09 -1.53
C GLY A 78 9.58 0.64 -1.14
N GLY A 79 9.93 0.40 0.12
CA GLY A 79 10.32 -0.91 0.59
C GLY A 79 9.23 -1.70 1.30
N ASP A 80 8.07 -1.10 1.59
CA ASP A 80 7.08 -1.76 2.44
C ASP A 80 5.67 -1.23 2.20
N PRO A 81 4.64 -1.92 2.77
CA PRO A 81 3.25 -1.52 2.60
C PRO A 81 2.90 -0.14 3.17
N VAL A 82 3.54 0.29 4.25
CA VAL A 82 3.30 1.63 4.78
C VAL A 82 3.70 2.69 3.76
N SER A 83 4.88 2.55 3.16
CA SER A 83 5.31 3.49 2.13
C SER A 83 4.41 3.46 0.89
N LEU A 84 3.89 2.29 0.54
CA LEU A 84 2.94 2.17 -0.56
C LEU A 84 1.66 2.96 -0.27
N ALA A 85 1.08 2.79 0.92
CA ALA A 85 -0.12 3.52 1.31
C ALA A 85 0.13 5.03 1.33
N ALA A 86 1.29 5.44 1.86
CA ALA A 86 1.67 6.85 1.88
C ALA A 86 1.71 7.43 0.46
N PHE A 87 2.30 6.72 -0.47
CA PHE A 87 2.36 7.15 -1.87
C PHE A 87 0.98 7.20 -2.51
N LEU A 88 0.20 6.12 -2.41
CA LEU A 88 -1.08 6.03 -3.11
C LEU A 88 -2.09 7.07 -2.63
N PHE A 89 -2.09 7.38 -1.35
CA PHE A 89 -3.11 8.26 -0.75
C PHE A 89 -2.56 9.62 -0.33
N ASN A 90 -1.34 9.92 -0.74
CA ASN A 90 -0.70 11.20 -0.48
C ASN A 90 -0.67 11.52 1.02
N LEU A 91 -0.23 10.57 1.80
CA LEU A 91 -0.13 10.68 3.25
C LEU A 91 1.33 10.70 3.68
N SER A 92 1.60 11.26 4.85
CA SER A 92 2.89 11.06 5.50
C SER A 92 3.04 9.59 5.88
N GLN A 93 4.29 9.15 6.11
CA GLN A 93 4.54 7.79 6.57
C GLN A 93 3.81 7.52 7.90
N ILE A 94 3.84 8.49 8.80
CA ILE A 94 3.19 8.35 10.11
C ILE A 94 1.68 8.21 9.95
N ASP A 95 1.05 9.05 9.14
CA ASP A 95 -0.39 8.97 8.93
C ASP A 95 -0.80 7.67 8.23
N ALA A 96 -0.03 7.24 7.26
CA ALA A 96 -0.27 5.96 6.59
C ALA A 96 -0.18 4.81 7.60
N ALA A 97 0.85 4.83 8.45
CA ALA A 97 1.02 3.78 9.45
C ALA A 97 -0.12 3.76 10.46
N ARG A 98 -0.57 4.92 10.94
CA ARG A 98 -1.69 5.01 11.87
C ARG A 98 -2.96 4.43 11.28
N ARG A 99 -3.27 4.79 10.05
CA ARG A 99 -4.49 4.33 9.38
C ARG A 99 -4.45 2.83 9.11
N LEU A 100 -3.30 2.33 8.67
CA LEU A 100 -3.12 0.89 8.49
C LEU A 100 -3.24 0.14 9.81
N ALA A 101 -2.63 0.65 10.87
CA ALA A 101 -2.72 0.01 12.18
C ALA A 101 -4.17 -0.12 12.64
N THR A 102 -4.94 0.95 12.50
CA THR A 102 -6.36 0.95 12.85
C THR A 102 -7.15 -0.05 12.01
N MET A 103 -6.93 -0.04 10.71
CA MET A 103 -7.64 -0.91 9.78
C MET A 103 -7.32 -2.39 10.02
N LEU A 104 -6.08 -2.70 10.32
CA LEU A 104 -5.61 -4.08 10.49
C LEU A 104 -5.69 -4.56 11.94
N GLY A 105 -6.11 -3.71 12.86
CA GLY A 105 -6.20 -4.08 14.28
C GLY A 105 -4.86 -4.24 14.97
N VAL A 106 -3.85 -3.56 14.50
CA VAL A 106 -2.51 -3.59 15.12
C VAL A 106 -2.46 -2.59 16.27
N GLN A 107 -1.97 -3.05 17.41
CA GLN A 107 -1.88 -2.24 18.61
C GLN A 107 -0.61 -1.39 18.62
#